data_4d193daf43cd7ead7b44a0a5e7d041e4
#
_entry.id   4d193daf43cd7ead7b44a0a5e7d041e4
#
_cell.length_a   1.000
_cell.length_b   1.000
_cell.length_c   1.000
_cell.angle_alpha   90.00
_cell.angle_beta   90.00
_cell.angle_gamma   90.00
#
_symmetry.space_group_name_H-M   'P 1'
#
loop_
_entity.id
_entity.type
_entity.pdbx_description
1 polymer ?
#
loop_
_entity_poly.entity_id
_entity_poly.type
_entity_poly.pdbx_seq_one_letter_code
_entity_poly.pdbx_strand_id
1 'polypeptide(L)'
;MATRNSPLDFLGSVVCNDPAELSDDAIAQLAAHTQKVFDVKSSFEPVKIGVIGLGRFGRLHSLTVAGLAEANLVGLVAKREESLRAIAAELPHVPGWTNLDQAIEESGAEAWVVACTTASHVEVTKKLLAAGKTVLLEKPVSENLDEARSLAPLVRANSSNLMLGHIVLFNSEFQQLRDEVRCRGSISFIDCVRHRPATIVKQFPGENPLHATMVHDLYAAQVLVDREKPTSFSAQYHRTKSGEIDLALAQLKWPSGIIASFAASYLTPNGMPPRGFDRMEVFGDCWCTRISPNPRPIEVWDAKASWPMALEIRAGSSGATGMMAEELRHFCKVVRGELAVPVGATFADAIQVQEWMEKLTSIAQ
;
A
#
# COMPACT_ATOMS: atom_id res chain seq x y z
N MET A 1 13.34 24.27 -31.76
CA MET A 1 12.90 23.31 -30.73
C MET A 1 12.83 24.06 -29.42
N ALA A 2 11.63 24.41 -28.98
CA ALA A 2 11.45 25.18 -27.76
C ALA A 2 11.31 24.18 -26.61
N THR A 3 12.25 24.18 -25.68
CA THR A 3 12.19 23.44 -24.41
C THR A 3 11.06 24.04 -23.55
N ARG A 4 10.03 23.26 -23.28
CA ARG A 4 9.01 23.61 -22.29
C ARG A 4 9.65 23.51 -20.90
N ASN A 5 9.90 24.65 -20.26
CA ASN A 5 10.28 24.70 -18.86
C ASN A 5 9.11 24.15 -18.01
N SER A 6 9.41 23.22 -17.13
CA SER A 6 8.46 22.67 -16.16
C SER A 6 8.05 23.75 -15.14
N PRO A 7 6.79 23.78 -14.66
CA PRO A 7 6.38 24.70 -13.59
C PRO A 7 7.18 24.54 -12.27
N LEU A 8 7.85 23.41 -12.09
CA LEU A 8 8.68 23.12 -10.91
C LEU A 8 10.04 23.82 -10.93
N ASP A 9 10.56 24.20 -12.11
CA ASP A 9 11.83 24.92 -12.22
C ASP A 9 11.73 26.34 -11.66
N PHE A 10 10.51 26.90 -11.59
CA PHE A 10 10.26 28.23 -11.03
C PHE A 10 10.26 28.24 -9.50
N LEU A 11 9.78 27.18 -8.85
CA LEU A 11 9.74 27.07 -7.38
C LEU A 11 11.13 26.83 -6.77
N GLY A 12 12.02 26.13 -7.47
CA GLY A 12 13.40 25.89 -7.02
C GLY A 12 14.27 27.14 -6.93
N SER A 13 13.94 28.19 -7.70
CA SER A 13 14.70 29.48 -7.69
C SER A 13 14.22 30.48 -6.63
N VAL A 14 13.03 30.28 -6.06
CA VAL A 14 12.41 31.19 -5.08
C VAL A 14 12.71 30.77 -3.63
N VAL A 15 13.04 29.50 -3.37
CA VAL A 15 13.24 28.95 -2.02
C VAL A 15 14.61 29.33 -1.39
N CYS A 16 15.54 29.91 -2.16
CA CYS A 16 16.89 30.22 -1.67
C CYS A 16 17.14 31.71 -1.32
N ASN A 17 16.13 32.58 -1.41
CA ASN A 17 16.30 34.00 -1.05
C ASN A 17 15.48 34.34 0.20
N ASP A 18 16.09 35.16 1.07
CA ASP A 18 15.47 35.69 2.28
C ASP A 18 14.13 36.37 1.92
N PRO A 19 13.00 36.00 2.59
CA PRO A 19 11.68 36.62 2.32
C PRO A 19 11.67 38.18 2.46
N ALA A 20 12.66 38.75 3.08
CA ALA A 20 12.78 40.20 3.28
C ALA A 20 13.22 40.97 2.02
N GLU A 21 13.66 40.30 0.93
CA GLU A 21 14.15 40.96 -0.28
C GLU A 21 13.22 40.89 -1.49
N LEU A 22 11.99 40.35 -1.34
CA LEU A 22 11.01 40.31 -2.45
C LEU A 22 10.43 41.72 -2.66
N SER A 23 10.56 42.26 -3.88
CA SER A 23 9.90 43.50 -4.26
C SER A 23 8.36 43.33 -4.26
N ASP A 24 7.62 44.41 -4.01
CA ASP A 24 6.14 44.43 -4.05
C ASP A 24 5.61 43.90 -5.38
N ASP A 25 6.28 44.12 -6.50
CA ASP A 25 5.93 43.56 -7.81
C ASP A 25 6.11 42.04 -7.88
N ALA A 26 7.15 41.49 -7.28
CA ALA A 26 7.37 40.04 -7.22
C ALA A 26 6.29 39.36 -6.34
N ILE A 27 5.92 40.00 -5.23
CA ILE A 27 4.84 39.53 -4.34
C ILE A 27 3.50 39.59 -5.07
N ALA A 28 3.21 40.67 -5.82
CA ALA A 28 1.97 40.80 -6.59
C ALA A 28 1.91 39.76 -7.74
N GLN A 29 3.02 39.49 -8.42
CA GLN A 29 3.09 38.44 -9.45
C GLN A 29 2.92 37.03 -8.87
N LEU A 30 3.53 36.75 -7.71
CA LEU A 30 3.36 35.48 -6.99
C LEU A 30 1.90 35.31 -6.54
N ALA A 31 1.28 36.36 -5.98
CA ALA A 31 -0.12 36.34 -5.57
C ALA A 31 -1.07 36.14 -6.76
N ALA A 32 -0.83 36.81 -7.89
CA ALA A 32 -1.62 36.62 -9.11
C ALA A 32 -1.44 35.24 -9.73
N HIS A 33 -0.22 34.69 -9.66
CA HIS A 33 0.05 33.31 -10.11
C HIS A 33 -0.60 32.28 -9.18
N THR A 34 -0.51 32.49 -7.88
CA THR A 34 -1.16 31.67 -6.86
C THR A 34 -2.67 31.71 -7.01
N GLN A 35 -3.27 32.89 -7.22
CA GLN A 35 -4.70 33.05 -7.47
C GLN A 35 -5.13 32.29 -8.75
N LYS A 36 -4.36 32.38 -9.84
CA LYS A 36 -4.61 31.59 -11.06
C LYS A 36 -4.52 30.07 -10.83
N VAL A 37 -3.62 29.61 -9.96
CA VAL A 37 -3.48 28.19 -9.60
C VAL A 37 -4.67 27.75 -8.74
N PHE A 38 -5.18 28.62 -7.86
CA PHE A 38 -6.38 28.34 -7.04
C PHE A 38 -7.70 28.52 -7.80
N ASP A 39 -7.74 29.38 -8.83
CA ASP A 39 -8.93 29.54 -9.70
C ASP A 39 -9.05 28.42 -10.75
N VAL A 40 -8.05 27.57 -10.94
CA VAL A 40 -8.24 26.26 -11.53
C VAL A 40 -9.01 25.40 -10.53
N LYS A 41 -10.32 25.60 -10.43
CA LYS A 41 -11.24 24.54 -10.02
C LYS A 41 -10.90 23.35 -10.91
N SER A 42 -10.11 22.42 -10.41
CA SER A 42 -9.99 21.11 -11.04
C SER A 42 -11.38 20.49 -10.93
N SER A 43 -12.21 20.73 -11.93
CA SER A 43 -13.53 20.11 -12.08
C SER A 43 -13.35 18.66 -12.52
N PHE A 44 -12.58 17.89 -11.71
CA PHE A 44 -12.58 16.44 -11.94
C PHE A 44 -13.83 15.87 -11.25
N GLU A 45 -14.54 15.04 -12.00
CA GLU A 45 -15.58 14.22 -11.42
C GLU A 45 -14.93 13.19 -10.49
N PRO A 46 -15.39 13.05 -9.22
CA PRO A 46 -14.89 12.01 -8.32
C PRO A 46 -15.08 10.62 -8.92
N VAL A 47 -14.07 9.78 -8.81
CA VAL A 47 -14.14 8.39 -9.29
C VAL A 47 -15.18 7.60 -8.51
N LYS A 48 -16.12 6.96 -9.18
CA LYS A 48 -17.15 6.11 -8.56
C LYS A 48 -16.54 4.77 -8.19
N ILE A 49 -16.33 4.52 -6.90
CA ILE A 49 -15.66 3.33 -6.38
C ILE A 49 -16.64 2.46 -5.60
N GLY A 50 -16.62 1.16 -5.87
CA GLY A 50 -17.22 0.13 -5.01
C GLY A 50 -16.15 -0.59 -4.18
N VAL A 51 -16.52 -1.11 -3.01
CA VAL A 51 -15.65 -1.91 -2.14
C VAL A 51 -16.23 -3.30 -1.91
N ILE A 52 -15.43 -4.34 -2.12
CA ILE A 52 -15.81 -5.75 -1.96
C ILE A 52 -15.06 -6.36 -0.79
N GLY A 53 -15.81 -6.95 0.14
CA GLY A 53 -15.28 -7.49 1.39
C GLY A 53 -15.25 -6.43 2.48
N LEU A 54 -16.03 -6.65 3.54
CA LEU A 54 -16.20 -5.70 4.65
C LEU A 54 -15.57 -6.22 5.95
N GLY A 55 -14.46 -6.95 5.81
CA GLY A 55 -13.57 -7.28 6.91
C GLY A 55 -12.83 -6.03 7.43
N ARG A 56 -11.83 -6.25 8.28
CA ARG A 56 -11.04 -5.14 8.89
C ARG A 56 -10.49 -4.17 7.85
N PHE A 57 -9.83 -4.66 6.78
CA PHE A 57 -9.24 -3.82 5.75
C PHE A 57 -10.30 -3.21 4.83
N GLY A 58 -11.30 -4.00 4.40
CA GLY A 58 -12.36 -3.47 3.55
C GLY A 58 -13.18 -2.37 4.23
N ARG A 59 -13.41 -2.46 5.56
CA ARG A 59 -14.00 -1.36 6.31
C ARG A 59 -13.11 -0.10 6.29
N LEU A 60 -11.78 -0.26 6.47
CA LEU A 60 -10.85 0.87 6.38
C LEU A 60 -10.87 1.50 5.00
N HIS A 61 -10.83 0.70 3.92
CA HIS A 61 -10.98 1.19 2.55
C HIS A 61 -12.29 1.94 2.34
N SER A 62 -13.41 1.39 2.80
CA SER A 62 -14.72 2.03 2.64
C SER A 62 -14.79 3.41 3.31
N LEU A 63 -14.31 3.50 4.55
CA LEU A 63 -14.25 4.77 5.28
C LEU A 63 -13.25 5.75 4.66
N THR A 64 -12.14 5.25 4.13
CA THR A 64 -11.14 6.09 3.46
C THR A 64 -11.70 6.64 2.15
N VAL A 65 -12.29 5.79 1.29
CA VAL A 65 -12.93 6.24 0.03
C VAL A 65 -14.00 7.29 0.32
N ALA A 66 -14.86 7.06 1.31
CA ALA A 66 -15.90 8.01 1.69
C ALA A 66 -15.36 9.36 2.22
N GLY A 67 -14.11 9.37 2.72
CA GLY A 67 -13.44 10.58 3.22
C GLY A 67 -12.56 11.32 2.21
N LEU A 68 -12.50 10.85 0.95
CA LEU A 68 -11.68 11.45 -0.11
C LEU A 68 -12.52 12.32 -1.04
N ALA A 69 -12.03 13.51 -1.36
CA ALA A 69 -12.66 14.38 -2.37
C ALA A 69 -12.53 13.83 -3.80
N GLU A 70 -11.51 13.03 -4.04
CA GLU A 70 -11.17 12.41 -5.34
C GLU A 70 -12.06 11.20 -5.69
N ALA A 71 -12.80 10.68 -4.71
CA ALA A 71 -13.59 9.45 -4.84
C ALA A 71 -15.03 9.64 -4.37
N ASN A 72 -15.94 8.86 -4.96
CA ASN A 72 -17.30 8.71 -4.51
C ASN A 72 -17.57 7.23 -4.24
N LEU A 73 -17.84 6.87 -2.98
CA LEU A 73 -18.20 5.52 -2.59
C LEU A 73 -19.65 5.24 -3.00
N VAL A 74 -19.83 4.43 -4.05
CA VAL A 74 -21.14 4.16 -4.65
C VAL A 74 -21.67 2.75 -4.39
N GLY A 75 -20.88 1.89 -3.73
CA GLY A 75 -21.33 0.53 -3.47
C GLY A 75 -20.46 -0.27 -2.50
N LEU A 76 -21.11 -1.12 -1.73
CA LEU A 76 -20.50 -2.06 -0.79
C LEU A 76 -20.97 -3.48 -1.10
N VAL A 77 -20.03 -4.42 -1.16
CA VAL A 77 -20.37 -5.84 -1.41
C VAL A 77 -19.81 -6.73 -0.30
N ALA A 78 -20.65 -7.57 0.27
CA ALA A 78 -20.25 -8.57 1.24
C ALA A 78 -21.09 -9.84 1.10
N LYS A 79 -20.49 -11.02 1.33
CA LYS A 79 -21.21 -12.30 1.28
C LYS A 79 -22.33 -12.41 2.33
N ARG A 80 -22.25 -11.66 3.43
CA ARG A 80 -23.19 -11.73 4.56
C ARG A 80 -23.83 -10.37 4.79
N GLU A 81 -25.14 -10.35 4.94
CA GLU A 81 -25.90 -9.14 5.25
C GLU A 81 -25.53 -8.49 6.58
N GLU A 82 -25.09 -9.31 7.57
CA GLU A 82 -24.64 -8.78 8.85
C GLU A 82 -23.45 -7.81 8.68
N SER A 83 -22.55 -8.10 7.73
CA SER A 83 -21.42 -7.24 7.43
C SER A 83 -21.86 -5.91 6.80
N LEU A 84 -22.89 -5.94 5.96
CA LEU A 84 -23.49 -4.73 5.38
C LEU A 84 -24.21 -3.90 6.47
N ARG A 85 -24.97 -4.55 7.33
CA ARG A 85 -25.65 -3.88 8.46
C ARG A 85 -24.66 -3.25 9.44
N ALA A 86 -23.55 -3.91 9.71
CA ALA A 86 -22.53 -3.41 10.62
C ALA A 86 -21.88 -2.10 10.12
N ILE A 87 -21.61 -1.98 8.82
CA ILE A 87 -21.00 -0.76 8.25
C ILE A 87 -22.03 0.33 7.96
N ALA A 88 -23.30 -0.01 7.82
CA ALA A 88 -24.37 0.97 7.56
C ALA A 88 -24.52 2.02 8.68
N ALA A 89 -24.09 1.69 9.91
CA ALA A 89 -24.05 2.66 11.00
C ALA A 89 -23.07 3.83 10.74
N GLU A 90 -22.01 3.58 9.97
CA GLU A 90 -20.96 4.54 9.63
C GLU A 90 -21.16 5.16 8.24
N LEU A 91 -21.78 4.42 7.33
CA LEU A 91 -22.00 4.78 5.93
C LEU A 91 -23.47 4.55 5.52
N PRO A 92 -24.43 5.23 6.16
CA PRO A 92 -25.86 4.93 6.02
C PRO A 92 -26.43 5.21 4.62
N HIS A 93 -25.73 6.00 3.80
CA HIS A 93 -26.21 6.40 2.47
C HIS A 93 -25.59 5.58 1.34
N VAL A 94 -24.71 4.64 1.65
CA VAL A 94 -24.04 3.82 0.64
C VAL A 94 -24.83 2.52 0.45
N PRO A 95 -25.30 2.23 -0.78
CA PRO A 95 -26.01 1.00 -1.05
C PRO A 95 -25.11 -0.23 -0.91
N GLY A 96 -25.68 -1.35 -0.51
CA GLY A 96 -24.96 -2.60 -0.29
C GLY A 96 -25.63 -3.78 -0.96
N TRP A 97 -24.82 -4.72 -1.46
CA TRP A 97 -25.26 -5.93 -2.12
C TRP A 97 -24.58 -7.19 -1.55
N THR A 98 -25.31 -8.27 -1.52
CA THR A 98 -24.74 -9.62 -1.26
C THR A 98 -24.39 -10.34 -2.56
N ASN A 99 -24.87 -9.87 -3.70
CA ASN A 99 -24.58 -10.38 -5.04
C ASN A 99 -23.66 -9.42 -5.78
N LEU A 100 -22.49 -9.90 -6.20
CA LEU A 100 -21.50 -9.10 -6.92
C LEU A 100 -21.97 -8.69 -8.33
N ASP A 101 -22.60 -9.59 -9.05
CA ASP A 101 -23.02 -9.36 -10.44
C ASP A 101 -24.07 -8.23 -10.45
N GLN A 102 -25.03 -8.29 -9.53
CA GLN A 102 -26.00 -7.21 -9.32
C GLN A 102 -25.33 -5.88 -8.96
N ALA A 103 -24.34 -5.90 -8.05
CA ALA A 103 -23.61 -4.69 -7.67
C ALA A 103 -22.84 -4.06 -8.85
N ILE A 104 -22.26 -4.88 -9.73
CA ILE A 104 -21.57 -4.40 -10.94
C ILE A 104 -22.53 -3.67 -11.89
N GLU A 105 -23.76 -4.19 -12.03
CA GLU A 105 -24.78 -3.63 -12.91
C GLU A 105 -25.44 -2.38 -12.34
N GLU A 106 -25.75 -2.35 -11.05
CA GLU A 106 -26.62 -1.33 -10.43
C GLU A 106 -25.87 -0.17 -9.77
N SER A 107 -24.63 -0.39 -9.25
CA SER A 107 -23.93 0.63 -8.47
C SER A 107 -23.43 1.82 -9.27
N GLY A 108 -23.26 1.65 -10.58
CA GLY A 108 -22.58 2.64 -11.42
C GLY A 108 -21.08 2.80 -11.12
N ALA A 109 -20.47 1.91 -10.32
CA ALA A 109 -19.04 1.96 -10.04
C ALA A 109 -18.21 1.72 -11.30
N GLU A 110 -17.22 2.55 -11.53
CA GLU A 110 -16.22 2.43 -12.61
C GLU A 110 -14.95 1.72 -12.15
N ALA A 111 -14.70 1.76 -10.83
CA ALA A 111 -13.56 1.09 -10.22
C ALA A 111 -13.96 0.38 -8.92
N TRP A 112 -13.16 -0.62 -8.51
CA TRP A 112 -13.46 -1.44 -7.35
C TRP A 112 -12.23 -1.71 -6.51
N VAL A 113 -12.40 -1.65 -5.18
CA VAL A 113 -11.42 -2.17 -4.23
C VAL A 113 -11.84 -3.59 -3.83
N VAL A 114 -10.94 -4.56 -4.02
CA VAL A 114 -11.16 -5.97 -3.63
C VAL A 114 -10.35 -6.24 -2.37
N ALA A 115 -11.05 -6.30 -1.23
CA ALA A 115 -10.50 -6.53 0.11
C ALA A 115 -11.24 -7.66 0.84
N CYS A 116 -11.68 -8.66 0.10
CA CYS A 116 -12.31 -9.87 0.62
C CYS A 116 -11.28 -10.90 1.13
N THR A 117 -11.67 -12.14 1.36
CA THR A 117 -10.73 -13.22 1.70
C THR A 117 -9.87 -13.57 0.49
N THR A 118 -8.59 -13.86 0.69
CA THR A 118 -7.61 -14.19 -0.36
C THR A 118 -8.11 -15.27 -1.32
N ALA A 119 -8.77 -16.31 -0.81
CA ALA A 119 -9.35 -17.38 -1.61
C ALA A 119 -10.43 -16.92 -2.61
N SER A 120 -10.95 -15.69 -2.48
CA SER A 120 -11.93 -15.12 -3.41
C SER A 120 -11.33 -14.03 -4.32
N HIS A 121 -10.08 -13.64 -4.12
CA HIS A 121 -9.45 -12.53 -4.83
C HIS A 121 -9.50 -12.73 -6.35
N VAL A 122 -9.03 -13.88 -6.84
CA VAL A 122 -8.90 -14.14 -8.27
C VAL A 122 -10.25 -14.23 -8.96
N GLU A 123 -11.21 -14.95 -8.37
CA GLU A 123 -12.56 -15.07 -8.94
C GLU A 123 -13.26 -13.71 -9.06
N VAL A 124 -13.25 -12.94 -7.96
CA VAL A 124 -13.85 -11.60 -7.91
C VAL A 124 -13.17 -10.66 -8.90
N THR A 125 -11.84 -10.65 -8.92
CA THR A 125 -11.06 -9.79 -9.82
C THR A 125 -11.32 -10.13 -11.29
N LYS A 126 -11.40 -11.42 -11.66
CA LYS A 126 -11.75 -11.85 -13.03
C LYS A 126 -13.10 -11.28 -13.47
N LYS A 127 -14.13 -11.37 -12.63
CA LYS A 127 -15.45 -10.82 -12.94
C LYS A 127 -15.40 -9.31 -13.21
N LEU A 128 -14.71 -8.56 -12.35
CA LEU A 128 -14.58 -7.11 -12.48
C LEU A 128 -13.81 -6.71 -13.74
N LEU A 129 -12.66 -7.34 -13.99
CA LEU A 129 -11.85 -7.06 -15.19
C LEU A 129 -12.59 -7.43 -16.47
N ALA A 130 -13.33 -8.55 -16.49
CA ALA A 130 -14.17 -8.95 -17.61
C ALA A 130 -15.33 -7.96 -17.86
N ALA A 131 -15.86 -7.35 -16.79
CA ALA A 131 -16.84 -6.27 -16.88
C ALA A 131 -16.23 -4.89 -17.23
N GLY A 132 -14.94 -4.85 -17.59
CA GLY A 132 -14.24 -3.65 -18.00
C GLY A 132 -13.87 -2.67 -16.86
N LYS A 133 -14.03 -3.10 -15.60
CA LYS A 133 -13.74 -2.27 -14.42
C LYS A 133 -12.25 -2.19 -14.12
N THR A 134 -11.82 -1.10 -13.48
CA THR A 134 -10.46 -0.97 -12.93
C THR A 134 -10.47 -1.43 -11.47
N VAL A 135 -9.44 -2.18 -11.05
CA VAL A 135 -9.42 -2.85 -9.76
C VAL A 135 -8.18 -2.46 -8.96
N LEU A 136 -8.39 -2.12 -7.69
CA LEU A 136 -7.38 -2.16 -6.63
C LEU A 136 -7.58 -3.47 -5.87
N LEU A 137 -6.62 -4.39 -5.99
CA LEU A 137 -6.67 -5.71 -5.38
C LEU A 137 -5.74 -5.77 -4.16
N GLU A 138 -6.28 -6.09 -2.99
CA GLU A 138 -5.47 -6.35 -1.79
C GLU A 138 -4.51 -7.52 -1.97
N LYS A 139 -3.40 -7.45 -1.26
CA LYS A 139 -2.39 -8.50 -1.24
C LYS A 139 -2.81 -9.67 -0.32
N PRO A 140 -2.33 -10.90 -0.58
CA PRO A 140 -1.68 -11.35 -1.82
C PRO A 140 -2.70 -11.52 -2.96
N VAL A 141 -2.21 -11.61 -4.19
CA VAL A 141 -3.11 -11.86 -5.35
C VAL A 141 -3.89 -13.15 -5.16
N SER A 142 -3.22 -14.22 -4.74
CA SER A 142 -3.78 -15.53 -4.39
C SER A 142 -2.85 -16.26 -3.43
N GLU A 143 -3.34 -17.32 -2.79
CA GLU A 143 -2.53 -18.29 -2.04
C GLU A 143 -1.74 -19.21 -2.98
N ASN A 144 -2.13 -19.30 -4.24
CA ASN A 144 -1.53 -20.15 -5.27
C ASN A 144 -1.03 -19.30 -6.45
N LEU A 145 0.23 -19.50 -6.87
CA LEU A 145 0.86 -18.72 -7.92
C LEU A 145 0.21 -18.96 -9.31
N ASP A 146 -0.17 -20.19 -9.64
CA ASP A 146 -0.80 -20.48 -10.93
C ASP A 146 -2.20 -19.87 -11.02
N GLU A 147 -2.94 -19.86 -9.90
CA GLU A 147 -4.20 -19.15 -9.81
C GLU A 147 -4.00 -17.64 -9.98
N ALA A 148 -3.00 -17.06 -9.30
CA ALA A 148 -2.65 -15.65 -9.48
C ALA A 148 -2.33 -15.32 -10.95
N ARG A 149 -1.50 -16.13 -11.60
CA ARG A 149 -1.13 -15.98 -13.03
C ARG A 149 -2.33 -16.07 -13.99
N SER A 150 -3.40 -16.74 -13.59
CA SER A 150 -4.62 -16.85 -14.40
C SER A 150 -5.35 -15.53 -14.63
N LEU A 151 -4.97 -14.45 -13.92
CA LEU A 151 -5.44 -13.08 -14.20
C LEU A 151 -4.76 -12.44 -15.42
N ALA A 152 -3.56 -12.90 -15.80
CA ALA A 152 -2.73 -12.27 -16.83
C ALA A 152 -3.47 -11.93 -18.15
N PRO A 153 -4.34 -12.79 -18.71
CA PRO A 153 -5.06 -12.50 -19.97
C PRO A 153 -6.03 -11.31 -19.85
N LEU A 154 -6.45 -10.91 -18.64
CA LEU A 154 -7.40 -9.83 -18.39
C LEU A 154 -6.70 -8.53 -17.97
N VAL A 155 -5.40 -8.60 -17.64
CA VAL A 155 -4.62 -7.44 -17.24
C VAL A 155 -4.14 -6.68 -18.47
N ARG A 156 -4.47 -5.39 -18.55
CA ARG A 156 -4.05 -4.53 -19.66
C ARG A 156 -2.56 -4.18 -19.56
N ALA A 157 -2.01 -3.66 -20.66
CA ALA A 157 -0.63 -3.20 -20.69
C ALA A 157 -0.32 -2.26 -19.51
N ASN A 158 0.88 -2.41 -18.95
CA ASN A 158 1.34 -1.65 -17.78
C ASN A 158 0.39 -1.73 -16.56
N SER A 159 -0.39 -2.79 -16.48
CA SER A 159 -1.34 -3.01 -15.37
C SER A 159 -2.41 -1.92 -15.23
N SER A 160 -2.74 -1.20 -16.31
CA SER A 160 -3.57 0.01 -16.27
C SER A 160 -5.01 -0.21 -15.76
N ASN A 161 -5.46 -1.45 -15.64
CA ASN A 161 -6.76 -1.82 -15.07
C ASN A 161 -6.67 -2.66 -13.79
N LEU A 162 -5.45 -2.93 -13.29
CA LEU A 162 -5.25 -3.70 -12.06
C LEU A 162 -4.04 -3.14 -11.27
N MET A 163 -4.30 -2.50 -10.17
CA MET A 163 -3.30 -2.03 -9.20
C MET A 163 -3.34 -2.92 -7.96
N LEU A 164 -2.18 -3.27 -7.42
CA LEU A 164 -2.08 -4.07 -6.19
C LEU A 164 -2.04 -3.18 -4.95
N GLY A 165 -2.75 -3.58 -3.91
CA GLY A 165 -2.82 -2.93 -2.60
C GLY A 165 -1.51 -3.06 -1.81
N HIS A 166 -0.43 -2.54 -2.35
CA HIS A 166 0.88 -2.50 -1.70
C HIS A 166 1.05 -1.22 -0.91
N ILE A 167 0.23 -1.08 0.10
CA ILE A 167 0.05 0.14 0.89
C ILE A 167 1.35 0.77 1.42
N VAL A 168 2.40 -0.03 1.69
CA VAL A 168 3.70 0.48 2.19
C VAL A 168 4.36 1.40 1.16
N LEU A 169 4.11 1.23 -0.13
CA LEU A 169 4.65 2.11 -1.18
C LEU A 169 4.15 3.56 -1.05
N PHE A 170 3.03 3.75 -0.34
CA PHE A 170 2.39 5.04 -0.11
C PHE A 170 2.64 5.58 1.31
N ASN A 171 3.44 4.87 2.10
CA ASN A 171 3.91 5.38 3.39
C ASN A 171 4.89 6.54 3.15
N SER A 172 4.69 7.65 3.85
CA SER A 172 5.47 8.88 3.64
C SER A 172 6.97 8.69 3.90
N GLU A 173 7.32 7.92 4.94
CA GLU A 173 8.71 7.61 5.28
C GLU A 173 9.35 6.70 4.23
N PHE A 174 8.62 5.70 3.70
CA PHE A 174 9.13 4.83 2.65
C PHE A 174 9.36 5.60 1.34
N GLN A 175 8.47 6.51 0.99
CA GLN A 175 8.65 7.37 -0.19
C GLN A 175 9.92 8.22 -0.06
N GLN A 176 10.12 8.85 1.09
CA GLN A 176 11.33 9.64 1.35
C GLN A 176 12.58 8.75 1.33
N LEU A 177 12.54 7.56 1.97
CA LEU A 177 13.65 6.59 1.94
C LEU A 177 14.02 6.22 0.51
N ARG A 178 13.04 5.88 -0.31
CA ARG A 178 13.24 5.52 -1.72
C ARG A 178 13.92 6.65 -2.50
N ASP A 179 13.48 7.88 -2.29
CA ASP A 179 14.02 9.04 -2.98
C ASP A 179 15.45 9.36 -2.51
N GLU A 180 15.74 9.24 -1.21
CA GLU A 180 17.10 9.31 -0.66
C GLU A 180 18.03 8.24 -1.24
N VAL A 181 17.58 7.00 -1.33
CA VAL A 181 18.34 5.89 -1.92
C VAL A 181 18.70 6.21 -3.38
N ARG A 182 17.73 6.69 -4.17
CA ARG A 182 17.96 7.04 -5.58
C ARG A 182 19.01 8.15 -5.77
N CYS A 183 19.08 9.08 -4.83
CA CYS A 183 20.05 10.19 -4.89
C CYS A 183 21.46 9.80 -4.43
N ARG A 184 21.60 8.71 -3.63
CA ARG A 184 22.88 8.35 -2.99
C ARG A 184 23.67 7.27 -3.72
N GLY A 185 23.09 6.57 -4.67
CA GLY A 185 23.78 5.59 -5.49
C GLY A 185 23.55 4.14 -5.04
N SER A 186 24.56 3.28 -5.21
CA SER A 186 24.41 1.84 -5.04
C SER A 186 24.05 1.43 -3.62
N ILE A 187 23.10 0.47 -3.53
CA ILE A 187 22.77 -0.25 -2.30
C ILE A 187 23.76 -1.40 -2.14
N SER A 188 24.20 -1.64 -0.90
CA SER A 188 24.97 -2.83 -0.52
C SER A 188 24.13 -3.81 0.29
N PHE A 189 23.31 -3.29 1.23
CA PHE A 189 22.53 -4.12 2.14
C PHE A 189 21.19 -3.51 2.49
N ILE A 190 20.16 -4.35 2.60
CA ILE A 190 18.82 -3.99 3.09
C ILE A 190 18.50 -4.88 4.29
N ASP A 191 18.13 -4.30 5.43
CA ASP A 191 17.68 -5.02 6.62
C ASP A 191 16.25 -4.64 6.99
N CYS A 192 15.37 -5.64 7.09
CA CYS A 192 13.96 -5.44 7.38
C CYS A 192 13.53 -6.32 8.55
N VAL A 193 12.82 -5.74 9.50
CA VAL A 193 12.20 -6.50 10.59
C VAL A 193 10.75 -6.09 10.78
N ARG A 194 9.87 -7.10 11.04
CA ARG A 194 8.47 -6.93 11.40
C ARG A 194 8.08 -7.87 12.52
N HIS A 195 7.82 -7.35 13.68
CA HIS A 195 7.42 -8.14 14.83
C HIS A 195 6.01 -7.81 15.27
N ARG A 196 5.23 -8.84 15.60
CA ARG A 196 3.83 -8.74 16.03
C ARG A 196 3.61 -9.55 17.31
N PRO A 197 2.51 -9.30 18.05
CA PRO A 197 2.20 -10.04 19.27
C PRO A 197 1.92 -11.52 19.01
N ALA A 198 2.30 -12.37 19.97
CA ALA A 198 2.04 -13.80 19.94
C ALA A 198 0.54 -14.17 19.85
N THR A 199 -0.37 -13.23 20.16
CA THR A 199 -1.82 -13.41 19.97
C THR A 199 -2.22 -13.64 18.53
N ILE A 200 -1.42 -13.19 17.54
CA ILE A 200 -1.70 -13.37 16.11
C ILE A 200 -1.83 -14.85 15.76
N VAL A 201 -0.95 -15.71 16.27
CA VAL A 201 -0.99 -17.17 16.04
C VAL A 201 -2.35 -17.76 16.46
N LYS A 202 -2.94 -17.25 17.54
CA LYS A 202 -4.25 -17.70 18.02
C LYS A 202 -5.41 -17.09 17.25
N GLN A 203 -5.29 -15.85 16.82
CA GLN A 203 -6.35 -15.13 16.09
C GLN A 203 -6.45 -15.58 14.63
N PHE A 204 -5.34 -15.99 14.04
CA PHE A 204 -5.23 -16.40 12.65
C PHE A 204 -4.42 -17.72 12.56
N PRO A 205 -5.03 -18.86 12.96
CA PRO A 205 -4.34 -20.15 12.90
C PRO A 205 -3.88 -20.48 11.49
N GLY A 206 -2.63 -20.95 11.34
CA GLY A 206 -2.02 -21.27 10.05
C GLY A 206 -1.40 -20.08 9.30
N GLU A 207 -1.59 -18.84 9.76
CA GLU A 207 -0.90 -17.68 9.14
C GLU A 207 0.61 -17.72 9.44
N ASN A 208 1.39 -17.66 8.36
CA ASN A 208 2.84 -17.63 8.40
C ASN A 208 3.34 -16.18 8.37
N PRO A 209 4.28 -15.76 9.25
CA PRO A 209 4.86 -14.41 9.24
C PRO A 209 5.46 -13.98 7.89
N LEU A 210 5.96 -14.93 7.08
CA LEU A 210 6.45 -14.64 5.72
C LEU A 210 5.34 -14.09 4.84
N HIS A 211 4.18 -14.75 4.83
CA HIS A 211 3.05 -14.38 3.97
C HIS A 211 2.25 -13.19 4.52
N ALA A 212 2.08 -13.11 5.84
CA ALA A 212 1.23 -12.09 6.44
C ALA A 212 1.92 -10.72 6.60
N THR A 213 3.21 -10.71 6.94
CA THR A 213 3.93 -9.49 7.31
C THR A 213 5.18 -9.22 6.49
N MET A 214 6.08 -10.21 6.28
CA MET A 214 7.33 -10.03 5.52
C MET A 214 7.06 -9.65 4.06
N VAL A 215 5.93 -10.05 3.48
CA VAL A 215 5.52 -9.69 2.13
C VAL A 215 5.62 -8.18 1.86
N HIS A 216 5.32 -7.35 2.85
CA HIS A 216 5.43 -5.89 2.73
C HIS A 216 6.87 -5.41 2.54
N ASP A 217 7.84 -6.08 3.17
CA ASP A 217 9.25 -5.76 3.04
C ASP A 217 9.83 -6.31 1.73
N LEU A 218 9.33 -7.46 1.26
CA LEU A 218 9.70 -8.00 -0.06
C LEU A 218 9.27 -7.05 -1.19
N TYR A 219 8.05 -6.49 -1.15
CA TYR A 219 7.60 -5.47 -2.11
C TYR A 219 8.46 -4.20 -2.04
N ALA A 220 8.74 -3.74 -0.83
CA ALA A 220 9.57 -2.57 -0.64
C ALA A 220 10.99 -2.79 -1.18
N ALA A 221 11.61 -3.92 -0.88
CA ALA A 221 12.91 -4.30 -1.40
C ALA A 221 12.90 -4.40 -2.94
N GLN A 222 11.87 -5.00 -3.54
CA GLN A 222 11.72 -5.08 -5.00
C GLN A 222 11.78 -3.69 -5.66
N VAL A 223 11.12 -2.70 -5.06
CA VAL A 223 11.15 -1.32 -5.56
C VAL A 223 12.53 -0.69 -5.41
N LEU A 224 13.20 -0.95 -4.30
CA LEU A 224 14.54 -0.40 -4.03
C LEU A 224 15.63 -0.99 -4.94
N VAL A 225 15.47 -2.26 -5.36
CA VAL A 225 16.40 -2.92 -6.31
C VAL A 225 15.94 -2.81 -7.77
N ASP A 226 15.00 -1.93 -8.07
CA ASP A 226 14.46 -1.69 -9.42
C ASP A 226 14.00 -2.97 -10.14
N ARG A 227 13.29 -3.85 -9.42
CA ARG A 227 12.76 -5.14 -9.93
C ARG A 227 13.82 -6.15 -10.37
N GLU A 228 15.09 -5.96 -10.02
CA GLU A 228 16.13 -6.95 -10.30
C GLU A 228 15.73 -8.31 -9.70
N LYS A 229 15.99 -9.40 -10.41
CA LYS A 229 15.63 -10.73 -9.92
C LYS A 229 16.73 -11.27 -9.02
N PRO A 230 16.43 -11.77 -7.81
CA PRO A 230 17.43 -12.38 -6.96
C PRO A 230 17.98 -13.66 -7.58
N THR A 231 19.26 -13.92 -7.35
CA THR A 231 19.96 -15.15 -7.77
C THR A 231 20.10 -16.17 -6.65
N SER A 232 19.98 -15.75 -5.39
CA SER A 232 20.09 -16.65 -4.24
C SER A 232 19.01 -16.36 -3.21
N PHE A 233 18.49 -17.42 -2.60
CA PHE A 233 17.46 -17.41 -1.59
C PHE A 233 17.88 -18.29 -0.42
N SER A 234 17.62 -17.85 0.81
CA SER A 234 17.74 -18.63 2.04
C SER A 234 16.56 -18.33 2.95
N ALA A 235 16.01 -19.33 3.62
CA ALA A 235 14.91 -19.14 4.55
C ALA A 235 14.95 -20.17 5.68
N GLN A 236 14.50 -19.75 6.88
CA GLN A 236 14.35 -20.58 8.06
C GLN A 236 13.09 -20.23 8.81
N TYR A 237 12.43 -21.24 9.39
CA TYR A 237 11.27 -21.08 10.25
C TYR A 237 11.57 -21.55 11.68
N HIS A 238 11.14 -20.76 12.65
CA HIS A 238 10.93 -21.25 14.01
C HIS A 238 9.45 -21.63 14.17
N ARG A 239 9.20 -22.70 14.93
CA ARG A 239 7.86 -23.21 15.19
C ARG A 239 7.59 -23.28 16.69
N THR A 240 6.36 -22.96 17.05
CA THR A 240 5.84 -23.18 18.40
C THR A 240 5.80 -24.67 18.74
N LYS A 241 5.58 -25.01 20.02
CA LYS A 241 5.36 -26.40 20.42
C LYS A 241 4.15 -27.06 19.76
N SER A 242 3.18 -26.29 19.27
CA SER A 242 1.99 -26.76 18.54
C SER A 242 2.23 -26.88 17.02
N GLY A 243 3.44 -26.55 16.53
CA GLY A 243 3.80 -26.67 15.12
C GLY A 243 3.54 -25.42 14.27
N GLU A 244 2.89 -24.39 14.83
CA GLU A 244 2.64 -23.12 14.14
C GLU A 244 3.94 -22.36 13.90
N ILE A 245 4.08 -21.71 12.72
CA ILE A 245 5.24 -20.86 12.42
C ILE A 245 5.06 -19.52 13.12
N ASP A 246 5.99 -19.17 14.01
CA ASP A 246 5.96 -17.89 14.74
C ASP A 246 7.16 -16.98 14.44
N LEU A 247 8.15 -17.47 13.67
CA LEU A 247 9.23 -16.65 13.12
C LEU A 247 9.59 -17.16 11.73
N ALA A 248 9.78 -16.23 10.80
CA ALA A 248 10.37 -16.45 9.50
C ALA A 248 11.60 -15.56 9.33
N LEU A 249 12.72 -16.15 8.96
CA LEU A 249 13.91 -15.46 8.50
C LEU A 249 14.10 -15.74 7.01
N ALA A 250 14.51 -14.73 6.24
CA ALA A 250 14.80 -14.87 4.83
C ALA A 250 15.99 -13.99 4.43
N GLN A 251 16.75 -14.44 3.44
CA GLN A 251 17.78 -13.65 2.80
C GLN A 251 17.69 -13.80 1.28
N LEU A 252 17.89 -12.70 0.59
CA LEU A 252 17.96 -12.63 -0.86
C LEU A 252 19.27 -11.98 -1.27
N LYS A 253 19.84 -12.44 -2.41
CA LYS A 253 21.02 -11.82 -3.03
C LYS A 253 20.76 -11.59 -4.51
N TRP A 254 21.16 -10.43 -5.01
CA TRP A 254 21.00 -10.02 -6.40
C TRP A 254 22.31 -10.05 -7.19
N PRO A 255 22.24 -10.11 -8.54
CA PRO A 255 23.43 -10.03 -9.42
C PRO A 255 24.25 -8.76 -9.19
N SER A 256 23.61 -7.66 -8.87
CA SER A 256 24.24 -6.37 -8.48
C SER A 256 25.15 -6.48 -7.25
N GLY A 257 25.08 -7.59 -6.49
CA GLY A 257 25.80 -7.79 -5.24
C GLY A 257 25.02 -7.39 -4.00
N ILE A 258 23.87 -6.77 -4.14
CA ILE A 258 22.98 -6.40 -3.02
C ILE A 258 22.59 -7.68 -2.26
N ILE A 259 22.57 -7.58 -0.93
CA ILE A 259 22.03 -8.60 -0.03
C ILE A 259 20.89 -7.98 0.76
N ALA A 260 19.79 -8.71 0.94
CA ALA A 260 18.73 -8.29 1.87
C ALA A 260 18.49 -9.37 2.92
N SER A 261 18.20 -8.93 4.15
CA SER A 261 17.82 -9.75 5.30
C SER A 261 16.44 -9.34 5.77
N PHE A 262 15.61 -10.33 6.04
CA PHE A 262 14.23 -10.14 6.48
C PHE A 262 13.95 -11.00 7.70
N ALA A 263 13.34 -10.39 8.74
CA ALA A 263 12.88 -11.11 9.93
C ALA A 263 11.44 -10.72 10.23
N ALA A 264 10.52 -11.67 10.21
CA ALA A 264 9.14 -11.47 10.59
C ALA A 264 8.72 -12.44 11.68
N SER A 265 8.07 -11.96 12.75
CA SER A 265 7.68 -12.84 13.85
C SER A 265 6.39 -12.45 14.55
N TYR A 266 5.85 -13.43 15.28
CA TYR A 266 4.76 -13.32 16.25
C TYR A 266 5.29 -13.57 17.67
N LEU A 267 6.44 -12.95 18.01
CA LEU A 267 7.16 -13.21 19.28
C LEU A 267 7.06 -12.07 20.28
N THR A 268 6.48 -10.92 19.94
CA THR A 268 6.36 -9.84 20.94
C THR A 268 5.31 -10.19 21.99
N PRO A 269 5.55 -9.84 23.29
CA PRO A 269 4.61 -10.09 24.35
C PRO A 269 3.26 -9.38 24.08
N ASN A 270 2.16 -10.02 24.47
CA ASN A 270 0.81 -9.46 24.28
C ASN A 270 0.58 -8.12 24.99
N GLY A 271 1.26 -7.91 26.11
CA GLY A 271 1.19 -6.68 26.90
C GLY A 271 2.21 -5.62 26.49
N MET A 272 3.04 -5.89 25.48
CA MET A 272 4.03 -4.92 25.02
C MET A 272 3.34 -3.79 24.24
N PRO A 273 3.41 -2.54 24.67
CA PRO A 273 3.07 -1.39 23.86
C PRO A 273 4.35 -0.85 23.17
N PRO A 274 4.30 -0.51 21.90
CA PRO A 274 3.24 -0.78 20.94
C PRO A 274 3.14 -2.28 20.59
N ARG A 275 2.04 -2.70 20.02
CA ARG A 275 1.79 -4.10 19.64
C ARG A 275 2.69 -4.58 18.48
N GLY A 276 4.01 -4.55 18.68
CA GLY A 276 5.01 -4.89 17.68
C GLY A 276 5.71 -3.66 17.10
N PHE A 277 6.67 -3.89 16.23
CA PHE A 277 7.43 -2.83 15.57
C PHE A 277 7.92 -3.27 14.19
N ASP A 278 8.11 -2.26 13.32
CA ASP A 278 8.66 -2.41 11.99
C ASP A 278 9.90 -1.51 11.85
N ARG A 279 10.93 -2.01 11.20
CA ARG A 279 12.13 -1.27 10.86
C ARG A 279 12.61 -1.68 9.48
N MET A 280 13.03 -0.72 8.69
CA MET A 280 13.77 -0.94 7.46
C MET A 280 15.01 -0.06 7.47
N GLU A 281 16.16 -0.65 7.18
CA GLU A 281 17.46 0.00 7.04
C GLU A 281 18.04 -0.31 5.67
N VAL A 282 18.62 0.70 5.02
CA VAL A 282 19.28 0.55 3.74
C VAL A 282 20.69 1.13 3.87
N PHE A 283 21.67 0.36 3.45
CA PHE A 283 23.09 0.69 3.52
C PHE A 283 23.67 0.73 2.11
N GLY A 284 24.47 1.75 1.83
CA GLY A 284 25.30 1.85 0.63
C GLY A 284 26.73 2.21 0.97
N ASP A 285 27.48 2.68 -0.02
CA ASP A 285 28.87 3.09 0.20
C ASP A 285 28.92 4.41 0.99
N CYS A 286 29.38 4.37 2.24
CA CYS A 286 29.50 5.48 3.18
C CYS A 286 28.17 6.18 3.52
N TRP A 287 27.02 5.50 3.37
CA TRP A 287 25.73 6.03 3.79
C TRP A 287 24.80 4.93 4.31
N CYS A 288 23.88 5.30 5.17
CA CYS A 288 22.75 4.46 5.55
C CYS A 288 21.51 5.31 5.83
N THR A 289 20.33 4.70 5.71
CA THR A 289 19.07 5.32 6.08
C THR A 289 18.21 4.32 6.84
N ARG A 290 17.34 4.83 7.72
CA ARG A 290 16.44 4.01 8.55
C ARG A 290 15.08 4.65 8.62
N ILE A 291 14.05 3.83 8.51
CA ILE A 291 12.67 4.18 8.84
C ILE A 291 12.07 3.19 9.85
N SER A 292 11.07 3.67 10.59
CA SER A 292 10.29 2.87 11.53
C SER A 292 8.79 3.09 11.27
N PRO A 293 8.21 2.39 10.26
CA PRO A 293 6.83 2.64 9.86
C PRO A 293 5.79 2.33 10.95
N ASN A 294 6.17 1.53 11.95
CA ASN A 294 5.33 1.15 13.08
C ASN A 294 6.22 0.97 14.34
N PRO A 295 5.91 1.58 15.48
CA PRO A 295 4.81 2.53 15.67
C PRO A 295 5.15 3.93 15.15
N ARG A 296 4.13 4.75 14.94
CA ARG A 296 4.29 6.19 14.68
C ARG A 296 4.73 6.91 15.97
N PRO A 297 5.43 8.05 15.87
CA PRO A 297 6.14 8.67 17.00
C PRO A 297 5.22 9.30 18.06
N ILE A 298 3.89 9.33 17.87
CA ILE A 298 2.97 9.90 18.86
C ILE A 298 2.77 8.91 20.00
N GLU A 299 3.19 9.31 21.19
CA GLU A 299 2.99 8.59 22.45
C GLU A 299 2.08 9.39 23.37
N VAL A 300 1.20 8.70 24.07
CA VAL A 300 0.35 9.27 25.11
C VAL A 300 0.71 8.59 26.44
N TRP A 301 1.00 9.38 27.44
CA TRP A 301 1.36 8.92 28.77
C TRP A 301 0.29 9.35 29.77
N ASP A 302 -0.43 8.35 30.31
CA ASP A 302 -1.37 8.50 31.43
C ASP A 302 -1.00 7.46 32.51
N ALA A 303 -1.92 6.58 32.90
CA ALA A 303 -1.60 5.43 33.76
C ALA A 303 -0.67 4.41 33.09
N LYS A 304 -0.51 4.48 31.77
CA LYS A 304 0.38 3.66 30.93
C LYS A 304 0.77 4.42 29.66
N ALA A 305 1.89 4.01 29.03
CA ALA A 305 2.21 4.49 27.70
C ALA A 305 1.32 3.82 26.64
N SER A 306 0.85 4.60 25.68
CA SER A 306 0.06 4.12 24.52
C SER A 306 0.43 4.84 23.23
N TRP A 307 0.23 4.16 22.11
CA TRP A 307 0.47 4.67 20.75
C TRP A 307 -0.86 4.71 20.01
N PRO A 308 -1.55 5.86 19.94
CA PRO A 308 -2.88 5.97 19.34
C PRO A 308 -2.88 5.71 17.83
N MET A 309 -1.71 5.89 17.18
CA MET A 309 -1.52 5.61 15.75
C MET A 309 -0.34 4.65 15.58
N ALA A 310 -0.63 3.35 15.45
CA ALA A 310 0.40 2.36 15.16
C ALA A 310 0.88 2.42 13.69
N LEU A 311 -0.06 2.55 12.74
CA LEU A 311 0.22 2.72 11.31
C LEU A 311 -0.22 4.09 10.82
N GLU A 312 0.38 4.56 9.72
CA GLU A 312 0.00 5.82 9.06
C GLU A 312 -1.32 5.66 8.28
N ILE A 313 -2.40 5.34 9.01
CA ILE A 313 -3.75 5.21 8.46
C ILE A 313 -4.73 5.95 9.37
N ARG A 314 -5.35 6.99 8.83
CA ARG A 314 -6.48 7.69 9.44
C ARG A 314 -7.65 7.64 8.47
N ALA A 315 -8.55 6.70 8.71
CA ALA A 315 -9.77 6.54 7.93
C ALA A 315 -10.95 7.21 8.63
N GLY A 316 -11.81 7.88 7.88
CA GLY A 316 -13.03 8.51 8.38
C GLY A 316 -13.78 9.24 7.26
N SER A 317 -15.12 9.22 7.33
CA SER A 317 -15.99 9.85 6.32
C SER A 317 -15.88 11.38 6.30
N SER A 318 -15.35 11.99 7.36
CA SER A 318 -15.10 13.45 7.42
C SER A 318 -13.71 13.87 6.94
N GLY A 319 -12.91 12.92 6.48
CA GLY A 319 -11.57 13.12 5.95
C GLY A 319 -10.65 11.93 6.25
N ALA A 320 -9.81 11.58 5.28
CA ALA A 320 -8.88 10.49 5.36
C ALA A 320 -7.46 10.96 5.04
N THR A 321 -6.46 10.43 5.78
CA THR A 321 -5.04 10.76 5.59
C THR A 321 -4.16 9.52 5.78
N GLY A 322 -2.88 9.66 5.39
CA GLY A 322 -1.89 8.61 5.52
C GLY A 322 -1.88 7.66 4.33
N MET A 323 -1.10 6.57 4.44
CA MET A 323 -0.73 5.73 3.30
C MET A 323 -1.92 5.13 2.54
N MET A 324 -3.02 4.75 3.22
CA MET A 324 -4.21 4.22 2.54
C MET A 324 -4.94 5.31 1.74
N ALA A 325 -4.99 6.53 2.26
CA ALA A 325 -5.56 7.66 1.54
C ALA A 325 -4.72 8.01 0.30
N GLU A 326 -3.39 8.00 0.41
CA GLU A 326 -2.48 8.25 -0.71
C GLU A 326 -2.56 7.15 -1.77
N GLU A 327 -2.65 5.89 -1.36
CA GLU A 327 -2.89 4.76 -2.26
C GLU A 327 -4.17 4.94 -3.08
N LEU A 328 -5.27 5.25 -2.40
CA LEU A 328 -6.57 5.46 -3.06
C LEU A 328 -6.61 6.73 -3.92
N ARG A 329 -5.94 7.83 -3.52
CA ARG A 329 -5.75 9.01 -4.39
C ARG A 329 -4.98 8.66 -5.65
N HIS A 330 -3.90 7.89 -5.51
CA HIS A 330 -3.13 7.42 -6.66
C HIS A 330 -3.99 6.51 -7.55
N PHE A 331 -4.75 5.60 -6.95
CA PHE A 331 -5.67 4.74 -7.67
C PHE A 331 -6.71 5.54 -8.46
N CYS A 332 -7.31 6.59 -7.89
CA CYS A 332 -8.21 7.48 -8.62
C CYS A 332 -7.54 8.11 -9.85
N LYS A 333 -6.29 8.53 -9.74
CA LYS A 333 -5.52 9.07 -10.88
C LYS A 333 -5.23 8.00 -11.94
N VAL A 334 -4.98 6.75 -11.54
CA VAL A 334 -4.86 5.62 -12.47
C VAL A 334 -6.17 5.36 -13.22
N VAL A 335 -7.30 5.35 -12.51
CA VAL A 335 -8.64 5.17 -13.11
C VAL A 335 -8.92 6.24 -14.17
N ARG A 336 -8.56 7.49 -13.89
CA ARG A 336 -8.70 8.61 -14.82
C ARG A 336 -7.67 8.63 -15.96
N GLY A 337 -6.69 7.74 -15.94
CA GLY A 337 -5.59 7.71 -16.91
C GLY A 337 -4.56 8.84 -16.76
N GLU A 338 -4.56 9.53 -15.62
CA GLU A 338 -3.63 10.63 -15.31
C GLU A 338 -2.24 10.13 -14.89
N LEU A 339 -2.20 8.97 -14.21
CA LEU A 339 -0.97 8.33 -13.76
C LEU A 339 -0.96 6.84 -14.16
N ALA A 340 0.24 6.31 -14.33
CA ALA A 340 0.46 4.87 -14.43
C ALA A 340 0.38 4.21 -13.04
N VAL A 341 0.10 2.91 -13.02
CA VAL A 341 0.28 2.08 -11.81
C VAL A 341 1.75 2.15 -11.39
N PRO A 342 2.06 2.47 -10.12
CA PRO A 342 3.43 2.68 -9.71
C PRO A 342 4.23 1.37 -9.70
N VAL A 343 5.56 1.51 -9.85
CA VAL A 343 6.50 0.40 -9.67
C VAL A 343 6.31 -0.21 -8.28
N GLY A 344 6.24 -1.52 -8.22
CA GLY A 344 5.94 -2.28 -7.01
C GLY A 344 4.45 -2.59 -6.80
N ALA A 345 3.53 -1.95 -7.54
CA ALA A 345 2.09 -2.21 -7.45
C ALA A 345 1.47 -2.72 -8.77
N THR A 346 2.29 -3.02 -9.78
CA THR A 346 1.79 -3.66 -11.00
C THR A 346 1.53 -5.14 -10.78
N PHE A 347 0.70 -5.74 -11.61
CA PHE A 347 0.46 -7.19 -11.59
C PHE A 347 1.75 -8.00 -11.76
N ALA A 348 2.66 -7.56 -12.64
CA ALA A 348 3.95 -8.22 -12.84
C ALA A 348 4.83 -8.16 -11.58
N ASP A 349 4.83 -7.03 -10.87
CA ASP A 349 5.55 -6.87 -9.60
C ASP A 349 5.00 -7.82 -8.54
N ALA A 350 3.68 -7.93 -8.44
CA ALA A 350 3.03 -8.84 -7.49
C ALA A 350 3.35 -10.32 -7.78
N ILE A 351 3.31 -10.72 -9.04
CA ILE A 351 3.67 -12.09 -9.45
C ILE A 351 5.14 -12.36 -9.09
N GLN A 352 6.05 -11.44 -9.35
CA GLN A 352 7.46 -11.60 -9.00
C GLN A 352 7.66 -11.79 -7.49
N VAL A 353 7.01 -10.99 -6.65
CA VAL A 353 7.12 -11.14 -5.19
C VAL A 353 6.47 -12.44 -4.71
N GLN A 354 5.36 -12.84 -5.32
CA GLN A 354 4.74 -14.13 -4.99
C GLN A 354 5.63 -15.32 -5.39
N GLU A 355 6.36 -15.25 -6.51
CA GLU A 355 7.40 -16.21 -6.87
C GLU A 355 8.53 -16.29 -5.81
N TRP A 356 8.94 -15.13 -5.27
CA TRP A 356 9.93 -15.11 -4.20
C TRP A 356 9.39 -15.77 -2.93
N MET A 357 8.16 -15.47 -2.53
CA MET A 357 7.53 -16.09 -1.35
C MET A 357 7.39 -17.60 -1.50
N GLU A 358 6.97 -18.09 -2.67
CA GLU A 358 6.86 -19.52 -2.94
C GLU A 358 8.22 -20.20 -2.86
N LYS A 359 9.26 -19.58 -3.47
CA LYS A 359 10.63 -20.08 -3.39
C LYS A 359 11.14 -20.12 -1.95
N LEU A 360 10.96 -19.04 -1.18
CA LEU A 360 11.35 -18.98 0.23
C LEU A 360 10.61 -20.05 1.05
N THR A 361 9.32 -20.22 0.84
CA THR A 361 8.51 -21.24 1.52
C THR A 361 8.99 -22.65 1.20
N SER A 362 9.37 -22.93 -0.05
CA SER A 362 9.81 -24.26 -0.49
C SER A 362 11.17 -24.69 0.08
N ILE A 363 12.02 -23.74 0.46
CA ILE A 363 13.37 -24.01 1.00
C ILE A 363 13.46 -23.81 2.52
N ALA A 364 12.45 -23.20 3.15
CA ALA A 364 12.44 -22.97 4.60
C ALA A 364 12.36 -24.30 5.36
N GLN A 365 13.29 -24.49 6.31
CA GLN A 365 13.41 -25.68 7.16
C GLN A 365 12.93 -25.38 8.57
#